data_40e70158d97ccc00b7771a5a6c821c21
#
_entry.id   40e70158d97ccc00b7771a5a6c821c21
#
_cell.length_a   1.000
_cell.length_b   1.000
_cell.length_c   1.000
_cell.angle_alpha   90.00
_cell.angle_beta   90.00
_cell.angle_gamma   90.00
#
_symmetry.space_group_name_H-M   'P 1'
#
loop_
_entity.id
_entity.type
_entity.pdbx_description
1 polymer ?
#
loop_
_entity_poly.entity_id
_entity_poly.type
_entity_poly.pdbx_seq_one_letter_code
_entity_poly.pdbx_strand_id
1 'polypeptide(L)'
;MIELQHLTKRFATQGGTVIALNDINLTIQDGDVYGIIGMSGAGKSTLVRCINMLERPDEGKVIVNGKQMQELNAADLRAARREITMIFQ
;
A
#
# COMPACT_ATOMS: atom_id res chain seq x y z
N MET A 1 2.45 2.57 12.41
CA MET A 1 1.55 1.47 12.03
C MET A 1 0.92 1.76 10.68
N ILE A 2 0.85 0.78 9.82
CA ILE A 2 0.20 0.87 8.51
C ILE A 2 -0.99 -0.06 8.51
N GLU A 3 -2.16 0.44 8.12
CA GLU A 3 -3.37 -0.36 7.99
C GLU A 3 -3.83 -0.36 6.54
N LEU A 4 -4.10 -1.54 6.01
CA LEU A 4 -4.68 -1.72 4.69
C LEU A 4 -6.07 -2.30 4.86
N GLN A 5 -7.06 -1.65 4.28
CA GLN A 5 -8.46 -2.05 4.41
C GLN A 5 -9.06 -2.27 3.03
N HIS A 6 -9.38 -3.51 2.70
CA HIS A 6 -10.02 -3.89 1.43
C HIS A 6 -9.27 -3.36 0.20
N LEU A 7 -7.94 -3.41 0.26
CA LEU A 7 -7.09 -2.83 -0.78
C LEU A 7 -7.13 -3.69 -2.04
N THR A 8 -7.50 -3.08 -3.15
CA THR A 8 -7.58 -3.76 -4.45
C THR A 8 -6.90 -2.91 -5.51
N LYS A 9 -6.06 -3.55 -6.33
CA LYS A 9 -5.40 -2.90 -7.46
C LYS A 9 -5.44 -3.80 -8.67
N ARG A 10 -5.92 -3.25 -9.79
CA ARG A 10 -6.05 -3.91 -11.09
C ARG A 10 -5.21 -3.19 -12.12
N PHE A 11 -4.65 -3.95 -13.04
CA PHE A 11 -3.92 -3.39 -14.19
C PHE A 11 -4.53 -3.89 -15.48
N ALA A 12 -4.72 -2.99 -16.43
CA ALA A 12 -5.14 -3.36 -17.78
C ALA A 12 -3.93 -3.89 -18.54
N THR A 13 -4.10 -5.02 -19.22
CA THR A 13 -3.06 -5.63 -20.06
C THR A 13 -3.66 -5.98 -21.43
N GLN A 14 -2.83 -6.39 -22.37
CA GLN A 14 -3.31 -6.85 -23.69
C GLN A 14 -4.19 -8.09 -23.58
N GLY A 15 -3.96 -8.94 -22.59
CA GLY A 15 -4.75 -10.15 -22.34
C GLY A 15 -5.98 -9.93 -21.47
N GLY A 16 -6.27 -8.68 -21.06
CA GLY A 16 -7.38 -8.35 -20.19
C GLY A 16 -6.93 -7.65 -18.92
N THR A 17 -7.70 -7.81 -17.84
CA THR A 17 -7.40 -7.18 -16.56
C THR A 17 -6.68 -8.16 -15.64
N VAL A 18 -5.58 -7.72 -15.03
CA VAL A 18 -4.87 -8.50 -14.01
C VAL A 18 -5.13 -7.87 -12.65
N ILE A 19 -5.59 -8.68 -11.69
CA ILE A 19 -5.79 -8.24 -10.31
C ILE A 19 -4.50 -8.51 -9.55
N ALA A 20 -3.75 -7.44 -9.25
CA ALA A 20 -2.48 -7.54 -8.54
C ALA A 20 -2.68 -7.64 -7.03
N LEU A 21 -3.65 -6.92 -6.49
CA LEU A 21 -4.06 -6.98 -5.09
C LEU A 21 -5.57 -7.15 -5.05
N ASN A 22 -6.05 -8.11 -4.25
CA ASN A 22 -7.46 -8.43 -4.18
C ASN A 22 -7.93 -8.45 -2.72
N ASP A 23 -8.63 -7.40 -2.33
CA ASP A 23 -9.25 -7.29 -1.00
C ASP A 23 -8.24 -7.55 0.13
N ILE A 24 -7.10 -6.87 0.07
CA ILE A 24 -6.04 -7.06 1.05
C ILE A 24 -6.38 -6.31 2.33
N ASN A 25 -6.42 -7.04 3.44
CA ASN A 25 -6.62 -6.50 4.79
C ASN A 25 -5.40 -6.88 5.62
N LEU A 26 -4.64 -5.88 6.06
CA LEU A 26 -3.37 -6.12 6.71
C LEU A 26 -3.03 -4.97 7.65
N THR A 27 -2.46 -5.29 8.81
CA THR A 27 -1.92 -4.30 9.73
C THR A 27 -0.43 -4.57 9.89
N ILE A 28 0.39 -3.55 9.65
CA ILE A 28 1.84 -3.64 9.76
C ILE A 28 2.29 -2.75 10.90
N GLN A 29 2.85 -3.35 11.94
CA GLN A 29 3.42 -2.60 13.07
C GLN A 29 4.80 -2.08 12.70
N ASP A 30 5.27 -1.09 13.45
CA ASP A 30 6.60 -0.53 13.24
C ASP A 30 7.65 -1.65 13.35
N GLY A 31 8.51 -1.76 12.33
CA GLY A 31 9.54 -2.79 12.27
C GLY A 31 9.05 -4.18 11.85
N ASP A 32 7.76 -4.35 11.60
CA ASP A 32 7.18 -5.62 11.20
C ASP A 32 7.05 -5.70 9.69
N VAL A 33 7.78 -6.60 9.06
CA VAL A 33 7.76 -6.79 7.60
C VAL A 33 7.14 -8.13 7.19
N TYR A 34 6.66 -8.93 8.15
CA TYR A 34 6.17 -10.28 7.86
C TYR A 34 4.97 -10.29 6.93
N GLY A 35 4.08 -9.32 7.08
CA GLY A 35 2.91 -9.24 6.22
C GLY A 35 3.24 -9.03 4.75
N ILE A 36 4.40 -8.43 4.46
CA ILE A 36 4.87 -8.18 3.10
C ILE A 36 5.68 -9.36 2.57
N ILE A 37 6.51 -9.97 3.43
CA ILE A 37 7.40 -11.08 3.05
C ILE A 37 6.61 -12.27 2.49
N GLY A 38 5.40 -12.53 3.00
CA GLY A 38 4.57 -13.64 2.55
C GLY A 38 3.96 -13.49 1.17
N MET A 39 4.10 -12.34 0.52
CA MET A 39 3.52 -12.08 -0.79
C MET A 39 4.47 -12.46 -1.92
N SER A 40 3.91 -12.82 -3.09
CA SER A 40 4.72 -13.06 -4.30
C SER A 40 5.40 -11.74 -4.73
N GLY A 41 6.49 -11.85 -5.52
CA GLY A 41 7.30 -10.70 -5.90
C GLY A 41 6.50 -9.56 -6.54
N ALA A 42 5.61 -9.87 -7.49
CA ALA A 42 4.82 -8.86 -8.19
C ALA A 42 3.80 -8.20 -7.25
N GLY A 43 3.12 -8.98 -6.42
CA GLY A 43 2.16 -8.46 -5.46
C GLY A 43 2.83 -7.61 -4.40
N LYS A 44 4.01 -8.02 -3.95
CA LYS A 44 4.80 -7.28 -2.96
C LYS A 44 5.19 -5.89 -3.48
N SER A 45 5.69 -5.81 -4.70
CA SER A 45 6.07 -4.53 -5.32
C SER A 45 4.86 -3.61 -5.49
N THR A 46 3.73 -4.17 -5.94
CA THR A 46 2.49 -3.42 -6.09
C THR A 46 1.99 -2.89 -4.73
N LEU A 47 2.06 -3.73 -3.70
CA LEU A 47 1.64 -3.35 -2.36
C LEU A 47 2.45 -2.16 -1.84
N VAL A 48 3.77 -2.22 -1.96
CA VAL A 48 4.65 -1.14 -1.51
C VAL A 48 4.35 0.14 -2.26
N ARG A 49 4.13 0.06 -3.57
CA ARG A 49 3.78 1.25 -4.37
C ARG A 49 2.45 1.85 -3.96
N CYS A 50 1.47 1.02 -3.63
CA CYS A 50 0.17 1.50 -3.17
C CYS A 50 0.28 2.17 -1.79
N ILE A 51 1.06 1.60 -0.90
CA ILE A 51 1.29 2.20 0.43
C ILE A 51 1.92 3.59 0.26
N ASN A 52 2.86 3.75 -0.66
CA ASN A 52 3.54 5.02 -0.92
C ASN A 52 2.77 5.95 -1.87
N MET A 53 1.61 5.55 -2.35
CA MET A 53 0.81 6.30 -3.33
C MET A 53 1.54 6.54 -4.66
N LEU A 54 2.52 5.71 -4.99
CA LEU A 54 3.12 5.70 -6.32
C LEU A 54 2.19 5.05 -7.34
N GLU A 55 1.38 4.09 -6.87
CA GLU A 55 0.22 3.55 -7.57
C GLU A 55 -1.00 3.77 -6.69
N ARG A 56 -2.07 4.33 -7.26
CA ARG A 56 -3.28 4.52 -6.47
C ARG A 56 -4.13 3.27 -6.52
N PRO A 57 -4.59 2.77 -5.37
CA PRO A 57 -5.47 1.61 -5.35
C PRO A 57 -6.82 1.95 -6.02
N ASP A 58 -7.44 0.94 -6.61
CA ASP A 58 -8.77 1.08 -7.21
C ASP A 58 -9.87 1.06 -6.15
N GLU A 59 -9.66 0.31 -5.07
CA GLU A 59 -10.58 0.21 -3.95
C GLU A 59 -9.79 0.11 -2.66
N GLY A 60 -10.43 0.47 -1.57
CA GLY A 60 -9.88 0.31 -0.23
C GLY A 60 -9.16 1.55 0.27
N LYS A 61 -8.53 1.38 1.43
CA LYS A 61 -7.87 2.48 2.14
C LYS A 61 -6.49 2.08 2.59
N VAL A 62 -5.57 3.04 2.51
CA VAL A 62 -4.22 2.94 3.09
C VAL A 62 -4.13 3.97 4.20
N ILE A 63 -3.95 3.52 5.43
CA ILE A 63 -3.87 4.39 6.61
C ILE A 63 -2.49 4.24 7.24
N VAL A 64 -1.76 5.34 7.35
CA VAL A 64 -0.41 5.36 7.94
C VAL A 64 -0.44 6.27 9.16
N ASN A 65 -0.18 5.70 10.32
CA ASN A 65 -0.21 6.42 11.60
C ASN A 65 -1.48 7.26 11.78
N GLY A 66 -2.62 6.66 11.43
CA GLY A 66 -3.93 7.31 11.55
C GLY A 66 -4.32 8.24 10.42
N LYS A 67 -3.45 8.42 9.41
CA LYS A 67 -3.71 9.32 8.28
C LYS A 67 -4.06 8.50 7.04
N GLN A 68 -5.19 8.81 6.41
CA GLN A 68 -5.59 8.15 5.16
C GLN A 68 -4.80 8.75 4.00
N MET A 69 -3.93 7.94 3.40
CA MET A 69 -2.98 8.39 2.40
C MET A 69 -3.63 9.01 1.17
N GLN A 70 -4.79 8.49 0.75
CA GLN A 70 -5.49 8.99 -0.42
C GLN A 70 -5.98 10.43 -0.27
N GLU A 71 -6.10 10.93 0.95
CA GLU A 71 -6.63 12.26 1.24
C GLU A 71 -5.53 13.31 1.46
N LEU A 72 -4.27 12.91 1.45
CA LEU A 72 -3.16 13.81 1.75
C LEU A 72 -2.80 14.67 0.54
N ASN A 73 -2.45 15.94 0.79
CA ASN A 73 -1.86 16.81 -0.23
C ASN A 73 -0.40 16.42 -0.46
N ALA A 74 0.26 17.06 -1.43
CA ALA A 74 1.62 16.70 -1.82
C ALA A 74 2.63 16.85 -0.68
N ALA A 75 2.51 17.91 0.13
CA ALA A 75 3.42 18.15 1.25
C ALA A 75 3.25 17.11 2.35
N ASP A 76 2.00 16.81 2.71
CA ASP A 76 1.68 15.82 3.74
C ASP A 76 2.04 14.42 3.27
N LEU A 77 1.88 14.15 1.98
CA LEU A 77 2.25 12.87 1.39
C LEU A 77 3.76 12.64 1.47
N ARG A 78 4.57 13.67 1.21
CA ARG A 78 6.02 13.58 1.37
C ARG A 78 6.41 13.28 2.82
N ALA A 79 5.75 13.93 3.77
CA ALA A 79 5.99 13.66 5.19
C ALA A 79 5.61 12.23 5.56
N ALA A 80 4.45 11.75 5.08
CA ALA A 80 4.01 10.39 5.34
C ALA A 80 4.95 9.34 4.74
N ARG A 81 5.53 9.59 3.56
CA ARG A 81 6.51 8.69 2.96
C ARG A 81 7.76 8.54 3.82
N ARG A 82 8.19 9.59 4.50
CA ARG A 82 9.30 9.49 5.46
C ARG A 82 8.92 8.62 6.66
N GLU A 83 7.70 8.74 7.16
CA GLU A 83 7.20 7.88 8.24
C GLU A 83 7.17 6.42 7.81
N ILE A 84 6.74 6.13 6.59
CA ILE A 84 6.72 4.77 6.03
C ILE A 84 8.12 4.18 6.01
N THR A 85 9.11 4.94 5.57
CA THR A 85 10.50 4.49 5.54
C THR A 85 10.98 4.09 6.94
N MET A 86 10.61 4.87 7.96
CA MET A 86 10.97 4.57 9.35
C MET A 86 10.29 3.31 9.86
N ILE A 87 9.05 3.05 9.46
CA ILE A 87 8.31 1.86 9.87
C ILE A 87 9.00 0.59 9.36
N PHE A 88 9.56 0.64 8.14
CA PHE A 88 10.20 -0.52 7.52
C PHE A 88 11.68 -0.70 7.90
N GLN A 89 12.21 0.15 8.74
CA GLN A 89 13.60 -0.02 9.21
C GLN A 89 13.68 -1.04 10.38
#